data_e8aa8c255eef0e473686a9bf0e9a2105
#
_entry.id   e8aa8c255eef0e473686a9bf0e9a2105
#
_cell.length_a   1.000
_cell.length_b   1.000
_cell.length_c   1.000
_cell.angle_alpha   90.00
_cell.angle_beta   90.00
_cell.angle_gamma   90.00
#
_symmetry.space_group_name_H-M   'P 1'
#
loop_
_entity.id
_entity.type
_entity.pdbx_description
1 polymer ?
#
loop_
_entity_poly.entity_id
_entity_poly.type
_entity_poly.pdbx_seq_one_letter_code
_entity_poly.pdbx_strand_id
1 'polypeptide(L)'
;MTDENLQADYNEHGIRLGIIQQGIYFNYDYGKGKNWPFQLTQNLNADMFSGYMHDAKPLNGGSHNLDYNLQDGWNSAMWGHTYEYVFPQIYQSENATRDRMPAFFGITKILKVEVMHRVTDYYGPIVYSHFADLEARYMPDTQKEVYNAFFCELDTAVAVLSDYIVEHPGASEFARFDMLLDGDYDSWIKFANSLRMRLAMRIAVASPEKAKTEFRKAVSYTHLTLPTKA
;
A
#
# COMPACT_ATOMS: atom_id res chain seq x y z
N MET A 1 28.97 -11.00 8.68
CA MET A 1 28.27 -9.76 9.14
C MET A 1 28.32 -9.81 10.65
N THR A 2 28.72 -8.73 11.33
CA THR A 2 28.71 -8.69 12.80
C THR A 2 27.29 -8.40 13.30
N ASP A 3 26.94 -8.81 14.53
CA ASP A 3 25.62 -8.55 15.12
C ASP A 3 25.31 -7.05 15.18
N GLU A 4 26.32 -6.21 15.42
CA GLU A 4 26.15 -4.74 15.40
C GLU A 4 25.79 -4.20 14.03
N ASN A 5 26.38 -4.72 12.95
CA ASN A 5 26.05 -4.31 11.59
C ASN A 5 24.65 -4.77 11.20
N LEU A 6 24.24 -5.98 11.59
CA LEU A 6 22.91 -6.48 11.36
C LEU A 6 21.86 -5.63 12.10
N GLN A 7 22.16 -5.25 13.35
CA GLN A 7 21.28 -4.40 14.14
C GLN A 7 21.16 -2.98 13.56
N ALA A 8 22.25 -2.45 12.98
CA ALA A 8 22.23 -1.17 12.28
C ALA A 8 21.35 -1.23 11.01
N ASP A 9 21.45 -2.30 10.25
CA ASP A 9 20.60 -2.56 9.06
C ASP A 9 19.13 -2.65 9.45
N TYR A 10 18.78 -3.39 10.50
CA TYR A 10 17.40 -3.46 11.01
C TYR A 10 16.86 -2.09 11.43
N ASN A 11 17.70 -1.25 12.05
CA ASN A 11 17.32 0.11 12.42
C ASN A 11 17.04 0.97 11.20
N GLU A 12 17.94 0.99 10.22
CA GLU A 12 17.79 1.83 9.03
C GLU A 12 16.54 1.44 8.23
N HIS A 13 16.40 0.15 7.92
CA HIS A 13 15.29 -0.32 7.08
C HIS A 13 13.96 -0.37 7.83
N GLY A 14 13.97 -0.63 9.14
CA GLY A 14 12.79 -0.55 9.98
C GLY A 14 12.23 0.87 10.11
N ILE A 15 13.11 1.86 10.33
CA ILE A 15 12.71 3.28 10.33
C ILE A 15 12.09 3.66 8.98
N ARG A 16 12.69 3.23 7.86
CA ARG A 16 12.14 3.47 6.51
C ARG A 16 10.75 2.88 6.34
N LEU A 17 10.53 1.65 6.79
CA LEU A 17 9.20 1.02 6.76
C LEU A 17 8.20 1.75 7.66
N GLY A 18 8.62 2.25 8.80
CA GLY A 18 7.81 3.14 9.66
C GLY A 18 7.40 4.43 8.93
N ILE A 19 8.33 5.06 8.20
CA ILE A 19 8.04 6.25 7.37
C ILE A 19 7.02 5.90 6.28
N ILE A 20 7.17 4.76 5.61
CA ILE A 20 6.21 4.28 4.58
C ILE A 20 4.82 4.10 5.19
N GLN A 21 4.70 3.43 6.33
CA GLN A 21 3.42 3.25 7.03
C GLN A 21 2.79 4.60 7.40
N GLN A 22 3.57 5.55 7.93
CA GLN A 22 3.09 6.90 8.22
C GLN A 22 2.56 7.60 6.96
N GLY A 23 3.28 7.50 5.85
CA GLY A 23 2.87 8.09 4.57
C GLY A 23 1.58 7.50 4.04
N ILE A 24 1.35 6.20 4.21
CA ILE A 24 0.15 5.50 3.71
C ILE A 24 -1.07 5.74 4.60
N TYR A 25 -0.94 5.52 5.91
CA TYR A 25 -2.09 5.47 6.82
C TYR A 25 -2.38 6.78 7.53
N PHE A 26 -1.34 7.56 7.81
CA PHE A 26 -1.48 8.84 8.47
C PHE A 26 -1.31 10.02 7.52
N ASN A 27 -0.87 9.76 6.29
CA ASN A 27 -0.61 10.76 5.27
C ASN A 27 0.31 11.90 5.78
N TYR A 28 1.32 11.53 6.56
CA TYR A 28 2.33 12.47 7.02
C TYR A 28 3.27 12.87 5.88
N ASP A 29 3.61 14.14 5.84
CA ASP A 29 4.63 14.72 4.95
C ASP A 29 6.03 14.70 5.59
N TYR A 30 6.48 13.54 6.07
CA TYR A 30 7.82 13.31 6.64
C TYR A 30 8.23 14.27 7.75
N GLY A 31 7.41 14.40 8.78
CA GLY A 31 7.80 15.06 10.03
C GLY A 31 7.56 16.56 10.07
N LYS A 32 6.92 17.14 9.07
CA LYS A 32 6.40 18.50 9.19
C LYS A 32 5.16 18.58 10.08
N GLY A 33 4.69 17.44 10.58
CA GLY A 33 3.59 17.35 11.52
C GLY A 33 2.24 17.79 10.98
N LYS A 34 2.08 17.76 9.65
CA LYS A 34 0.86 18.17 8.98
C LYS A 34 0.10 16.95 8.50
N ASN A 35 -1.13 16.82 8.92
CA ASN A 35 -2.05 15.77 8.45
C ASN A 35 -3.00 16.24 7.33
N TRP A 36 -2.74 17.38 6.74
CA TRP A 36 -3.52 17.92 5.63
C TRP A 36 -3.54 16.98 4.39
N PRO A 37 -2.50 16.15 4.11
CA PRO A 37 -2.59 15.18 3.02
C PRO A 37 -3.75 14.21 3.17
N PHE A 38 -4.09 13.77 4.40
CA PHE A 38 -5.27 12.94 4.64
C PHE A 38 -6.57 13.66 4.26
N GLN A 39 -6.70 14.95 4.62
CA GLN A 39 -7.83 15.76 4.23
C GLN A 39 -7.99 15.81 2.71
N LEU A 40 -6.91 16.03 1.97
CA LEU A 40 -6.96 16.15 0.51
C LEU A 40 -7.14 14.80 -0.19
N THR A 41 -6.48 13.75 0.29
CA THR A 41 -6.51 12.43 -0.36
C THR A 41 -7.75 11.62 -0.01
N GLN A 42 -8.36 11.87 1.12
CA GLN A 42 -9.51 11.12 1.60
C GLN A 42 -10.78 12.00 1.69
N ASN A 43 -10.79 13.02 2.57
CA ASN A 43 -12.05 13.71 2.90
C ASN A 43 -12.57 14.60 1.75
N LEU A 44 -11.72 15.44 1.17
CA LEU A 44 -12.09 16.33 0.08
C LEU A 44 -12.11 15.64 -1.29
N ASN A 45 -11.86 14.35 -1.31
CA ASN A 45 -11.73 13.53 -2.50
C ASN A 45 -12.66 12.31 -2.43
N ALA A 46 -12.16 11.16 -1.98
CA ALA A 46 -12.88 9.90 -1.98
C ALA A 46 -14.22 9.97 -1.24
N ASP A 47 -14.27 10.63 -0.06
CA ASP A 47 -15.48 10.74 0.74
C ASP A 47 -16.53 11.66 0.07
N MET A 48 -16.10 12.69 -0.65
CA MET A 48 -17.00 13.54 -1.44
C MET A 48 -17.57 12.80 -2.65
N PHE A 49 -16.73 12.17 -3.46
CA PHE A 49 -17.16 11.42 -4.63
C PHE A 49 -18.07 10.22 -4.27
N SER A 50 -17.83 9.58 -3.13
CA SER A 50 -18.66 8.47 -2.65
C SER A 50 -20.02 8.90 -2.09
N GLY A 51 -20.22 10.21 -1.85
CA GLY A 51 -21.42 10.75 -1.22
C GLY A 51 -21.53 10.48 0.29
N TYR A 52 -20.48 10.01 0.95
CA TYR A 52 -20.46 9.86 2.40
C TYR A 52 -20.46 11.18 3.15
N MET A 53 -19.92 12.24 2.50
CA MET A 53 -19.90 13.57 3.06
C MET A 53 -20.73 14.51 2.20
N HIS A 54 -21.45 15.41 2.84
CA HIS A 54 -22.17 16.50 2.21
C HIS A 54 -21.95 17.78 2.98
N ASP A 55 -21.86 18.90 2.29
CA ASP A 55 -21.74 20.20 2.91
C ASP A 55 -23.13 20.81 3.20
N ALA A 56 -23.31 21.32 4.40
CA ALA A 56 -24.50 22.07 4.78
C ALA A 56 -24.44 23.53 4.28
N LYS A 57 -23.25 24.00 3.91
CA LYS A 57 -22.99 25.31 3.31
C LYS A 57 -21.96 25.14 2.22
N PRO A 58 -22.08 25.87 1.11
CA PRO A 58 -21.13 25.73 0.01
C PRO A 58 -19.68 25.84 0.47
N LEU A 59 -18.96 24.72 0.42
CA LEU A 59 -17.54 24.65 0.69
C LEU A 59 -16.78 25.28 -0.47
N ASN A 60 -15.72 26.03 -0.17
CA ASN A 60 -14.86 26.63 -1.19
C ASN A 60 -15.63 27.42 -2.27
N GLY A 61 -16.66 28.18 -1.85
CA GLY A 61 -17.46 28.99 -2.78
C GLY A 61 -18.29 28.18 -3.77
N GLY A 62 -18.57 26.90 -3.51
CA GLY A 62 -19.29 25.99 -4.40
C GLY A 62 -18.40 25.29 -5.41
N SER A 63 -17.09 25.41 -5.30
CA SER A 63 -16.11 24.71 -6.14
C SER A 63 -15.54 23.53 -5.34
N HIS A 64 -16.11 22.36 -5.54
CA HIS A 64 -15.77 21.16 -4.78
C HIS A 64 -16.20 19.87 -5.52
N ASN A 65 -15.70 18.73 -5.05
CA ASN A 65 -15.88 17.45 -5.71
C ASN A 65 -17.29 16.84 -5.55
N LEU A 66 -18.12 17.31 -4.61
CA LEU A 66 -19.50 16.79 -4.41
C LEU A 66 -20.38 16.96 -5.67
N ASP A 67 -20.29 18.11 -6.33
CA ASP A 67 -21.08 18.43 -7.50
C ASP A 67 -20.27 18.28 -8.80
N TYR A 68 -19.16 17.54 -8.74
CA TYR A 68 -18.22 17.37 -9.86
C TYR A 68 -17.67 18.69 -10.44
N ASN A 69 -17.70 19.77 -9.64
CA ASN A 69 -17.00 21.02 -9.92
C ASN A 69 -15.56 20.88 -9.40
N LEU A 70 -14.75 20.16 -10.17
CA LEU A 70 -13.49 19.57 -9.74
C LEU A 70 -12.47 20.62 -9.31
N GLN A 71 -11.80 20.32 -8.17
CA GLN A 71 -10.68 21.11 -7.67
C GLN A 71 -9.36 20.40 -8.00
N ASP A 72 -8.61 20.93 -8.94
CA ASP A 72 -7.34 20.35 -9.41
C ASP A 72 -6.33 20.15 -8.28
N GLY A 73 -6.22 21.13 -7.38
CA GLY A 73 -5.31 21.04 -6.23
C GLY A 73 -5.66 19.92 -5.26
N TRP A 74 -6.95 19.59 -5.11
CA TRP A 74 -7.39 18.46 -4.29
C TRP A 74 -7.21 17.13 -5.04
N ASN A 75 -7.57 17.13 -6.31
CA ASN A 75 -7.52 15.91 -7.13
C ASN A 75 -6.10 15.47 -7.49
N SER A 76 -5.13 16.37 -7.50
CA SER A 76 -3.71 16.05 -7.72
C SER A 76 -2.96 15.63 -6.44
N ALA A 77 -3.55 15.88 -5.26
CA ALA A 77 -2.85 15.71 -3.98
C ALA A 77 -2.41 14.26 -3.71
N MET A 78 -3.24 13.26 -4.04
CA MET A 78 -2.88 11.86 -3.86
C MET A 78 -1.70 11.47 -4.75
N TRP A 79 -1.66 11.93 -5.99
CA TRP A 79 -0.54 11.71 -6.90
C TRP A 79 0.74 12.31 -6.33
N GLY A 80 0.72 13.61 -6.04
CA GLY A 80 1.87 14.33 -5.50
C GLY A 80 2.39 13.69 -4.22
N HIS A 81 1.52 13.45 -3.24
CA HIS A 81 1.91 12.82 -1.96
C HIS A 81 2.54 11.44 -2.18
N THR A 82 1.93 10.60 -3.01
CA THR A 82 2.42 9.24 -3.23
C THR A 82 3.77 9.23 -3.94
N TYR A 83 3.90 9.95 -5.05
CA TYR A 83 5.13 9.92 -5.87
C TYR A 83 6.28 10.76 -5.30
N GLU A 84 5.98 11.75 -4.47
CA GLU A 84 7.01 12.59 -3.84
C GLU A 84 7.52 11.96 -2.54
N TYR A 85 6.63 11.39 -1.71
CA TYR A 85 6.98 11.00 -0.35
C TYR A 85 6.95 9.49 -0.09
N VAL A 86 6.02 8.75 -0.68
CA VAL A 86 5.81 7.33 -0.31
C VAL A 86 6.55 6.39 -1.26
N PHE A 87 6.29 6.49 -2.54
CA PHE A 87 6.80 5.53 -3.52
C PHE A 87 8.32 5.52 -3.65
N PRO A 88 9.05 6.65 -3.56
CA PRO A 88 10.52 6.64 -3.51
C PRO A 88 11.08 5.85 -2.32
N GLN A 89 10.44 5.92 -1.15
CA GLN A 89 10.85 5.16 0.02
C GLN A 89 10.61 3.66 -0.16
N ILE A 90 9.48 3.29 -0.77
CA ILE A 90 9.16 1.90 -1.14
C ILE A 90 10.21 1.36 -2.11
N TYR A 91 10.53 2.10 -3.16
CA TYR A 91 11.55 1.72 -4.14
C TYR A 91 12.93 1.49 -3.52
N GLN A 92 13.34 2.40 -2.64
CA GLN A 92 14.61 2.26 -1.90
C GLN A 92 14.59 1.07 -0.93
N SER A 93 13.48 0.87 -0.20
CA SER A 93 13.32 -0.27 0.70
C SER A 93 13.38 -1.59 -0.06
N GLU A 94 12.64 -1.70 -1.17
CA GLU A 94 12.60 -2.88 -2.02
C GLU A 94 13.99 -3.28 -2.52
N ASN A 95 14.76 -2.32 -3.03
CA ASN A 95 16.10 -2.57 -3.54
C ASN A 95 17.12 -2.92 -2.43
N ALA A 96 17.02 -2.29 -1.28
CA ALA A 96 17.94 -2.51 -0.19
C ALA A 96 17.71 -3.82 0.58
N THR A 97 16.45 -4.30 0.62
CA THR A 97 16.07 -5.46 1.45
C THR A 97 15.92 -6.76 0.67
N ARG A 98 15.78 -6.72 -0.64
CA ARG A 98 15.49 -7.87 -1.53
C ARG A 98 16.32 -9.12 -1.23
N ASP A 99 17.65 -8.98 -1.15
CA ASP A 99 18.59 -10.11 -1.03
C ASP A 99 19.11 -10.31 0.40
N ARG A 100 18.74 -9.44 1.34
CA ARG A 100 19.38 -9.38 2.67
C ARG A 100 18.40 -9.50 3.83
N MET A 101 17.16 -9.03 3.65
CA MET A 101 16.17 -8.92 4.72
C MET A 101 14.80 -9.34 4.22
N PRO A 102 14.58 -10.66 4.04
CA PRO A 102 13.39 -11.17 3.34
C PRO A 102 12.07 -10.74 4.00
N ALA A 103 11.99 -10.73 5.34
CA ALA A 103 10.78 -10.26 6.01
C ALA A 103 10.45 -8.80 5.69
N PHE A 104 11.43 -7.91 5.73
CA PHE A 104 11.26 -6.49 5.39
C PHE A 104 10.92 -6.30 3.91
N PHE A 105 11.53 -7.09 3.04
CA PHE A 105 11.19 -7.11 1.61
C PHE A 105 9.72 -7.52 1.39
N GLY A 106 9.26 -8.60 2.04
CA GLY A 106 7.87 -9.05 1.96
C GLY A 106 6.88 -7.98 2.41
N ILE A 107 7.13 -7.33 3.56
CA ILE A 107 6.31 -6.22 4.06
C ILE A 107 6.34 -5.02 3.09
N THR A 108 7.50 -4.69 2.53
CA THR A 108 7.62 -3.63 1.53
C THR A 108 6.71 -3.88 0.32
N LYS A 109 6.65 -5.12 -0.17
CA LYS A 109 5.76 -5.54 -1.27
C LYS A 109 4.29 -5.33 -0.91
N ILE A 110 3.88 -5.69 0.29
CA ILE A 110 2.50 -5.51 0.75
C ILE A 110 2.15 -4.02 0.80
N LEU A 111 3.00 -3.21 1.41
CA LEU A 111 2.79 -1.76 1.52
C LEU A 111 2.79 -1.07 0.15
N LYS A 112 3.61 -1.54 -0.81
CA LYS A 112 3.59 -1.07 -2.19
C LYS A 112 2.22 -1.26 -2.84
N VAL A 113 1.65 -2.45 -2.71
CA VAL A 113 0.33 -2.74 -3.25
C VAL A 113 -0.75 -1.92 -2.53
N GLU A 114 -0.65 -1.78 -1.19
CA GLU A 114 -1.63 -1.04 -0.39
C GLU A 114 -1.72 0.44 -0.79
N VAL A 115 -0.62 1.11 -1.08
CA VAL A 115 -0.68 2.50 -1.53
C VAL A 115 -1.05 2.62 -3.01
N MET A 116 -0.45 1.80 -3.87
CA MET A 116 -0.54 2.01 -5.31
C MET A 116 -1.89 1.57 -5.91
N HIS A 117 -2.61 0.63 -5.24
CA HIS A 117 -3.96 0.29 -5.72
C HIS A 117 -4.91 1.48 -5.61
N ARG A 118 -4.79 2.30 -4.57
CA ARG A 118 -5.61 3.52 -4.44
C ARG A 118 -5.29 4.53 -5.55
N VAL A 119 -4.01 4.65 -5.91
CA VAL A 119 -3.56 5.59 -6.95
C VAL A 119 -4.10 5.17 -8.32
N THR A 120 -3.97 3.90 -8.71
CA THR A 120 -4.51 3.44 -9.99
C THR A 120 -6.03 3.41 -10.03
N ASP A 121 -6.70 3.15 -8.92
CA ASP A 121 -8.16 3.22 -8.83
C ASP A 121 -8.68 4.65 -9.05
N TYR A 122 -7.88 5.64 -8.68
CA TYR A 122 -8.20 7.04 -8.77
C TYR A 122 -7.87 7.63 -10.15
N TYR A 123 -6.68 7.32 -10.67
CA TYR A 123 -6.16 7.94 -11.90
C TYR A 123 -6.18 7.02 -13.13
N GLY A 124 -6.43 5.71 -12.98
CA GLY A 124 -6.34 4.74 -14.06
C GLY A 124 -4.90 4.33 -14.34
N PRO A 125 -4.34 4.57 -15.55
CA PRO A 125 -2.93 4.30 -15.85
C PRO A 125 -1.99 5.11 -14.97
N ILE A 126 -0.94 4.45 -14.43
CA ILE A 126 0.04 5.07 -13.54
C ILE A 126 1.47 4.62 -13.84
N VAL A 127 2.47 5.39 -13.47
CA VAL A 127 3.88 4.98 -13.51
C VAL A 127 4.16 4.03 -12.37
N TYR A 128 4.26 2.73 -12.65
CA TYR A 128 4.46 1.68 -11.66
C TYR A 128 5.72 0.86 -11.89
N SER A 129 5.79 0.11 -13.00
CA SER A 129 6.94 -0.74 -13.33
C SER A 129 8.16 0.07 -13.78
N HIS A 130 7.94 1.21 -14.40
CA HIS A 130 8.97 2.11 -14.92
C HIS A 130 9.41 3.20 -13.93
N PHE A 131 8.98 3.13 -12.68
CA PHE A 131 9.44 4.08 -11.66
C PHE A 131 10.96 3.97 -11.48
N ALA A 132 11.64 5.13 -11.54
CA ALA A 132 13.10 5.26 -11.51
C ALA A 132 13.85 4.76 -12.78
N ASP A 133 13.15 4.33 -13.81
CA ASP A 133 13.75 4.14 -15.13
C ASP A 133 13.93 5.52 -15.82
N LEU A 134 15.18 5.90 -16.06
CA LEU A 134 15.50 7.22 -16.61
C LEU A 134 15.01 7.40 -18.06
N GLU A 135 14.87 6.31 -18.81
CA GLU A 135 14.42 6.35 -20.21
C GLU A 135 12.89 6.25 -20.32
N ALA A 136 12.28 5.42 -19.48
CA ALA A 136 10.84 5.13 -19.52
C ALA A 136 10.03 5.75 -18.37
N ARG A 137 10.61 6.61 -17.56
CA ARG A 137 10.00 7.18 -16.33
C ARG A 137 8.66 7.90 -16.50
N TYR A 138 8.31 8.25 -17.71
CA TYR A 138 7.02 8.91 -18.02
C TYR A 138 6.01 7.96 -18.69
N MET A 139 6.38 6.70 -18.91
CA MET A 139 5.48 5.72 -19.50
C MET A 139 4.59 5.12 -18.43
N PRO A 140 3.28 5.36 -18.46
CA PRO A 140 2.36 4.75 -17.53
C PRO A 140 2.09 3.30 -17.93
N ASP A 141 2.02 2.43 -16.94
CA ASP A 141 1.42 1.11 -17.09
C ASP A 141 -0.10 1.24 -17.16
N THR A 142 -0.75 0.43 -17.96
CA THR A 142 -2.22 0.36 -17.96
C THR A 142 -2.72 -0.17 -16.61
N GLN A 143 -3.92 0.21 -16.21
CA GLN A 143 -4.50 -0.28 -14.96
C GLN A 143 -4.53 -1.82 -14.89
N LYS A 144 -4.74 -2.49 -16.03
CA LYS A 144 -4.70 -3.95 -16.11
C LYS A 144 -3.31 -4.52 -15.80
N GLU A 145 -2.24 -3.91 -16.32
CA GLU A 145 -0.86 -4.31 -16.03
C GLU A 145 -0.51 -4.10 -14.58
N VAL A 146 -0.89 -2.95 -14.04
CA VAL A 146 -0.70 -2.61 -12.61
C VAL A 146 -1.39 -3.62 -11.70
N TYR A 147 -2.66 -3.96 -11.95
CA TYR A 147 -3.37 -4.98 -11.17
C TYR A 147 -2.75 -6.38 -11.29
N ASN A 148 -2.24 -6.73 -12.48
CA ASN A 148 -1.50 -7.97 -12.63
C ASN A 148 -0.22 -8.00 -11.81
N ALA A 149 0.50 -6.88 -11.78
CA ALA A 149 1.70 -6.73 -10.96
C ALA A 149 1.35 -6.82 -9.46
N PHE A 150 0.25 -6.23 -8.99
CA PHE A 150 -0.18 -6.34 -7.60
C PHE A 150 -0.34 -7.79 -7.14
N PHE A 151 -0.98 -8.63 -7.94
CA PHE A 151 -1.15 -10.03 -7.58
C PHE A 151 0.19 -10.78 -7.52
N CYS A 152 1.12 -10.49 -8.42
CA CYS A 152 2.48 -11.05 -8.38
C CYS A 152 3.28 -10.56 -7.16
N GLU A 153 3.15 -9.27 -6.81
CA GLU A 153 3.79 -8.69 -5.62
C GLU A 153 3.28 -9.36 -4.34
N LEU A 154 1.97 -9.58 -4.23
CA LEU A 154 1.37 -10.27 -3.09
C LEU A 154 1.74 -11.76 -3.03
N ASP A 155 1.90 -12.44 -4.19
CA ASP A 155 2.41 -13.81 -4.23
C ASP A 155 3.82 -13.87 -3.66
N THR A 156 4.69 -12.97 -4.11
CA THR A 156 6.06 -12.87 -3.63
C THR A 156 6.11 -12.59 -2.14
N ALA A 157 5.32 -11.63 -1.66
CA ALA A 157 5.29 -11.26 -0.25
C ALA A 157 4.86 -12.42 0.65
N VAL A 158 3.77 -13.11 0.28
CA VAL A 158 3.25 -14.26 1.06
C VAL A 158 4.26 -15.39 1.08
N ALA A 159 4.89 -15.72 -0.07
CA ALA A 159 5.89 -16.78 -0.13
C ALA A 159 7.09 -16.47 0.77
N VAL A 160 7.67 -15.26 0.60
CA VAL A 160 8.85 -14.84 1.35
C VAL A 160 8.59 -14.78 2.86
N LEU A 161 7.44 -14.27 3.29
CA LEU A 161 7.09 -14.22 4.71
C LEU A 161 6.82 -15.61 5.27
N SER A 162 6.16 -16.51 4.51
CA SER A 162 5.90 -17.88 4.94
C SER A 162 7.19 -18.68 5.14
N ASP A 163 8.13 -18.55 4.21
CA ASP A 163 9.43 -19.20 4.32
C ASP A 163 10.21 -18.63 5.51
N TYR A 164 10.18 -17.31 5.70
CA TYR A 164 10.88 -16.64 6.80
C TYR A 164 10.37 -17.08 8.18
N ILE A 165 9.07 -17.23 8.37
CA ILE A 165 8.47 -17.70 9.64
C ILE A 165 8.94 -19.13 9.97
N VAL A 166 9.04 -19.98 8.96
CA VAL A 166 9.50 -21.37 9.13
C VAL A 166 10.98 -21.43 9.50
N GLU A 167 11.81 -20.61 8.86
CA GLU A 167 13.25 -20.58 9.11
C GLU A 167 13.63 -19.85 10.40
N HIS A 168 12.79 -18.90 10.85
CA HIS A 168 13.05 -18.03 11.99
C HIS A 168 11.84 -18.01 12.97
N PRO A 169 11.55 -19.12 13.66
CA PRO A 169 10.42 -19.18 14.59
C PRO A 169 10.53 -18.14 15.71
N GLY A 170 9.50 -17.31 15.86
CA GLY A 170 9.46 -16.26 16.89
C GLY A 170 10.22 -14.98 16.54
N ALA A 171 10.68 -14.83 15.30
CA ALA A 171 11.29 -13.61 14.80
C ALA A 171 10.32 -12.42 14.94
N SER A 172 10.84 -11.28 15.41
CA SER A 172 10.06 -10.07 15.68
C SER A 172 10.86 -8.78 15.47
N GLU A 173 11.86 -8.81 14.58
CA GLU A 173 12.79 -7.71 14.35
C GLU A 173 12.05 -6.44 13.89
N PHE A 174 10.92 -6.60 13.24
CA PHE A 174 10.12 -5.49 12.73
C PHE A 174 9.19 -4.90 13.82
N ALA A 175 8.91 -5.59 14.93
CA ALA A 175 7.88 -5.22 15.91
C ALA A 175 7.97 -3.76 16.38
N ARG A 176 9.16 -3.26 16.68
CA ARG A 176 9.36 -1.89 17.16
C ARG A 176 9.12 -0.79 16.11
N PHE A 177 9.02 -1.15 14.84
CA PHE A 177 8.78 -0.24 13.72
C PHE A 177 7.39 -0.41 13.11
N ASP A 178 6.70 -1.47 13.51
CA ASP A 178 5.38 -1.80 12.99
C ASP A 178 4.29 -1.04 13.75
N MET A 179 3.57 -0.18 13.04
CA MET A 179 2.48 0.62 13.58
C MET A 179 1.12 -0.06 13.48
N LEU A 180 1.06 -1.26 12.87
CA LEU A 180 -0.21 -1.88 12.47
C LEU A 180 -0.44 -3.24 13.12
N LEU A 181 0.56 -4.11 13.15
CA LEU A 181 0.40 -5.53 13.47
C LEU A 181 1.47 -6.03 14.45
N ASP A 182 2.13 -5.13 15.17
CA ASP A 182 3.12 -5.43 16.23
C ASP A 182 4.26 -6.37 15.77
N GLY A 183 4.58 -6.36 14.48
CA GLY A 183 5.63 -7.20 13.89
C GLY A 183 5.24 -8.66 13.71
N ASP A 184 3.97 -9.00 13.85
CA ASP A 184 3.46 -10.36 13.61
C ASP A 184 3.38 -10.64 12.10
N TYR A 185 4.33 -11.43 11.62
CA TYR A 185 4.42 -11.80 10.21
C TYR A 185 3.24 -12.66 9.72
N ASP A 186 2.62 -13.48 10.58
CA ASP A 186 1.39 -14.20 10.25
C ASP A 186 0.23 -13.24 9.98
N SER A 187 0.13 -12.18 10.78
CA SER A 187 -0.86 -11.12 10.57
C SER A 187 -0.60 -10.33 9.29
N TRP A 188 0.67 -10.11 8.92
CA TRP A 188 1.01 -9.51 7.63
C TRP A 188 0.62 -10.39 6.44
N ILE A 189 0.76 -11.71 6.54
CA ILE A 189 0.26 -12.67 5.52
C ILE A 189 -1.26 -12.59 5.40
N LYS A 190 -1.98 -12.54 6.52
CA LYS A 190 -3.45 -12.36 6.53
C LYS A 190 -3.86 -11.02 5.93
N PHE A 191 -3.12 -9.96 6.22
CA PHE A 191 -3.35 -8.65 5.62
C PHE A 191 -3.15 -8.69 4.10
N ALA A 192 -2.07 -9.29 3.61
CA ALA A 192 -1.79 -9.45 2.18
C ALA A 192 -2.93 -10.21 1.46
N ASN A 193 -3.44 -11.29 2.07
CA ASN A 193 -4.55 -12.05 1.50
C ASN A 193 -5.89 -11.28 1.55
N SER A 194 -6.13 -10.50 2.60
CA SER A 194 -7.30 -9.61 2.68
C SER A 194 -7.26 -8.53 1.61
N LEU A 195 -6.08 -7.95 1.38
CA LEU A 195 -5.85 -7.00 0.29
C LEU A 195 -6.07 -7.67 -1.08
N ARG A 196 -5.55 -8.89 -1.28
CA ARG A 196 -5.81 -9.70 -2.49
C ARG A 196 -7.30 -9.89 -2.74
N MET A 197 -8.09 -10.23 -1.73
CA MET A 197 -9.54 -10.38 -1.87
C MET A 197 -10.20 -9.07 -2.30
N ARG A 198 -9.82 -7.94 -1.70
CA ARG A 198 -10.29 -6.60 -2.09
C ARG A 198 -9.99 -6.32 -3.57
N LEU A 199 -8.76 -6.54 -4.01
CA LEU A 199 -8.36 -6.34 -5.40
C LEU A 199 -9.10 -7.28 -6.36
N ALA A 200 -9.28 -8.54 -6.00
CA ALA A 200 -10.05 -9.50 -6.79
C ALA A 200 -11.50 -9.04 -6.98
N MET A 201 -12.15 -8.54 -5.93
CA MET A 201 -13.51 -8.01 -6.03
C MET A 201 -13.59 -6.77 -6.94
N ARG A 202 -12.57 -5.91 -6.95
CA ARG A 202 -12.54 -4.73 -7.83
C ARG A 202 -12.49 -5.09 -9.31
N ILE A 203 -11.81 -6.17 -9.67
CA ILE A 203 -11.73 -6.62 -11.07
C ILE A 203 -12.83 -7.62 -11.46
N ALA A 204 -13.80 -7.90 -10.58
CA ALA A 204 -14.79 -8.95 -10.78
C ALA A 204 -15.62 -8.78 -12.06
N VAL A 205 -15.91 -7.55 -12.46
CA VAL A 205 -16.63 -7.25 -13.70
C VAL A 205 -15.69 -7.25 -14.92
N ALA A 206 -14.52 -6.62 -14.78
CA ALA A 206 -13.58 -6.45 -15.89
C ALA A 206 -12.82 -7.75 -16.26
N SER A 207 -12.59 -8.63 -15.27
CA SER A 207 -11.86 -9.89 -15.43
C SER A 207 -12.36 -10.97 -14.46
N PRO A 208 -13.57 -11.52 -14.68
CA PRO A 208 -14.23 -12.39 -13.71
C PRO A 208 -13.47 -13.68 -13.40
N GLU A 209 -12.85 -14.32 -14.39
CA GLU A 209 -12.08 -15.55 -14.16
C GLU A 209 -10.81 -15.31 -13.33
N LYS A 210 -10.11 -14.21 -13.58
CA LYS A 210 -8.96 -13.82 -12.76
C LYS A 210 -9.41 -13.46 -11.35
N ALA A 211 -10.46 -12.68 -11.23
CA ALA A 211 -11.05 -12.33 -9.92
C ALA A 211 -11.36 -13.58 -9.09
N LYS A 212 -12.03 -14.56 -9.67
CA LYS A 212 -12.35 -15.82 -9.03
C LYS A 212 -11.10 -16.62 -8.60
N THR A 213 -10.09 -16.64 -9.46
CA THR A 213 -8.82 -17.33 -9.18
C THR A 213 -8.10 -16.68 -8.01
N GLU A 214 -7.92 -15.36 -8.03
CA GLU A 214 -7.21 -14.62 -6.99
C GLU A 214 -7.99 -14.63 -5.66
N PHE A 215 -9.32 -14.55 -5.72
CA PHE A 215 -10.16 -14.65 -4.52
C PHE A 215 -10.03 -16.02 -3.84
N ARG A 216 -10.12 -17.12 -4.63
CA ARG A 216 -9.95 -18.48 -4.09
C ARG A 216 -8.57 -18.71 -3.48
N LYS A 217 -7.53 -18.18 -4.12
CA LYS A 217 -6.16 -18.25 -3.63
C LYS A 217 -6.05 -17.56 -2.26
N ALA A 218 -6.63 -16.37 -2.11
CA ALA A 218 -6.63 -15.67 -0.83
C ALA A 218 -7.38 -16.43 0.27
N VAL A 219 -8.57 -16.96 -0.01
CA VAL A 219 -9.40 -17.67 0.97
C VAL A 219 -8.72 -18.97 1.46
N SER A 220 -7.98 -19.67 0.60
CA SER A 220 -7.29 -20.92 0.98
C SER A 220 -6.17 -20.70 2.01
N TYR A 221 -5.63 -19.49 2.09
CA TYR A 221 -4.58 -19.10 3.05
C TYR A 221 -5.10 -18.30 4.25
N THR A 222 -6.33 -17.78 4.16
CA THR A 222 -6.97 -17.06 5.26
C THR A 222 -8.00 -17.95 5.91
N HIS A 223 -7.64 -18.64 6.99
CA HIS A 223 -8.66 -18.92 7.99
C HIS A 223 -9.00 -17.62 8.70
N LEU A 224 -9.72 -16.74 8.00
CA LEU A 224 -10.48 -15.68 8.63
C LEU A 224 -11.61 -16.32 9.39
N THR A 225 -11.36 -16.79 10.57
CA THR A 225 -12.40 -16.93 11.57
C THR A 225 -12.82 -15.50 11.89
N LEU A 226 -13.87 -15.02 11.21
CA LEU A 226 -14.65 -13.91 11.75
C LEU A 226 -14.93 -14.26 13.21
N PRO A 227 -14.67 -13.37 14.17
CA PRO A 227 -15.10 -13.63 15.54
C PRO A 227 -16.62 -13.71 15.50
N THR A 228 -17.14 -14.93 15.50
CA THR A 228 -18.53 -15.18 15.84
C THR A 228 -18.66 -14.87 17.32
N LYS A 229 -18.94 -13.59 17.63
CA LYS A 229 -19.52 -13.29 18.91
C LYS A 229 -20.90 -13.91 18.93
N ALA A 230 -21.02 -15.05 19.62
CA ALA A 230 -22.27 -15.53 20.13
C ALA A 230 -22.81 -14.51 21.15
#